data_bc0d82934b578c26cd9d54a89042284f
#
_entry.id   bc0d82934b578c26cd9d54a89042284f
#
_cell.length_a   1.000
_cell.length_b   1.000
_cell.length_c   1.000
_cell.angle_alpha   90.00
_cell.angle_beta   90.00
_cell.angle_gamma   90.00
#
_symmetry.space_group_name_H-M   'P 1'
#
loop_
_entity.id
_entity.type
_entity.pdbx_description
1 polymer ?
#
loop_
_entity_poly.entity_id
_entity_poly.type
_entity_poly.pdbx_seq_one_letter_code
_entity_poly.pdbx_strand_id
1 'polypeptide(L)'
;MKTLLRPYEGTLPYLFVSYAHKNDAAVLEIISTLQSRGFRVWYDEGIEAGSEWPESIASHLERAQLVLAFLSPAYLRSDNCRKEMHYALTKRKPVINVYLEPTELSPGMEMQIGNLFALMKYTYPSEEYFYDKLFSAELLDAGKFAGEAPELSDAPAPAKKAKEKTPRGESPRRARREKPAKAPKPARPEKRRRGLAAAIIAVVLVGCLIAAGIVGHFTGLLYRFTVKTVAVQTLADDTVAQFQNPLLEQAARDYAGKPAGELTVADLKGLTALYVCGDRYWFAAPQQGVDAAAAGVETAEMIDPSGQTVTVRRGDIRDLSDLAYFPSLTAVSVQFQSLTSLESLPACGVEVFDVSANRLTSLSGIEQLPKLTALTADGNAVTDLTGLGRCLNVRKLSLNGANVSDLSELRALTKLQDVTLSHCTRRELLIPLHKSSLTRVTLVDCDLRGDFFHSFDRERALTALSLTDCELDSTSGLEDFTGLTELTVRGVSGTLDWSALGSLPLQTVTADALQADAIAAATTVAVTVVD
;
A
#
# COMPACT_ATOMS: atom_id res chain seq x y z
N MET A 1 -19.40 -30.32 -18.23
CA MET A 1 -18.81 -31.30 -17.28
C MET A 1 -18.23 -30.48 -16.14
N LYS A 2 -18.72 -30.64 -14.91
CA LYS A 2 -18.05 -30.04 -13.74
C LYS A 2 -16.75 -30.82 -13.54
N THR A 3 -15.61 -30.19 -13.80
CA THR A 3 -14.29 -30.74 -13.46
C THR A 3 -14.28 -30.94 -11.95
N LEU A 4 -14.11 -32.16 -11.48
CA LEU A 4 -13.95 -32.45 -10.06
C LEU A 4 -12.64 -31.80 -9.62
N LEU A 5 -12.74 -30.78 -8.79
CA LEU A 5 -11.60 -30.17 -8.09
C LEU A 5 -10.99 -31.23 -7.17
N ARG A 6 -9.67 -31.39 -7.19
CA ARG A 6 -8.95 -32.29 -6.26
C ARG A 6 -7.78 -31.54 -5.64
N PRO A 7 -7.55 -31.67 -4.32
CA PRO A 7 -6.36 -31.15 -3.68
C PRO A 7 -5.09 -31.79 -4.26
N TYR A 8 -4.01 -31.00 -4.33
CA TYR A 8 -2.72 -31.49 -4.79
C TYR A 8 -2.02 -32.32 -3.71
N GLU A 9 -1.66 -33.56 -3.99
CA GLU A 9 -1.01 -34.49 -3.05
C GLU A 9 0.46 -34.83 -3.42
N GLY A 10 1.04 -34.08 -4.36
CA GLY A 10 2.42 -34.33 -4.83
C GLY A 10 3.49 -33.67 -3.96
N THR A 11 4.74 -33.77 -4.43
CA THR A 11 5.94 -33.30 -3.72
C THR A 11 6.50 -31.98 -4.24
N LEU A 12 6.01 -31.47 -5.39
CA LEU A 12 6.45 -30.19 -5.95
C LEU A 12 5.89 -29.01 -5.14
N PRO A 13 6.48 -27.81 -5.23
CA PRO A 13 5.96 -26.61 -4.59
C PRO A 13 4.48 -26.36 -4.90
N TYR A 14 3.68 -26.06 -3.88
CA TYR A 14 2.24 -25.84 -4.00
C TYR A 14 1.73 -24.76 -3.05
N LEU A 15 0.50 -24.31 -3.33
CA LEU A 15 -0.26 -23.35 -2.54
C LEU A 15 -1.11 -24.09 -1.52
N PHE A 16 -1.10 -23.62 -0.26
CA PHE A 16 -2.08 -24.05 0.74
C PHE A 16 -3.20 -23.01 0.80
N VAL A 17 -4.45 -23.43 0.62
CA VAL A 17 -5.62 -22.55 0.70
C VAL A 17 -6.31 -22.73 2.05
N SER A 18 -6.40 -21.62 2.81
CA SER A 18 -7.11 -21.55 4.09
C SER A 18 -8.36 -20.70 3.94
N TYR A 19 -9.52 -21.25 4.28
CA TYR A 19 -10.81 -20.54 4.16
C TYR A 19 -11.89 -21.15 5.07
N ALA A 20 -12.93 -20.35 5.35
CA ALA A 20 -14.09 -20.87 6.09
C ALA A 20 -15.08 -21.55 5.13
N HIS A 21 -15.57 -22.75 5.46
CA HIS A 21 -16.52 -23.52 4.62
C HIS A 21 -17.80 -22.74 4.25
N LYS A 22 -18.19 -21.72 5.01
CA LYS A 22 -19.28 -20.83 4.60
C LYS A 22 -19.01 -20.09 3.28
N ASN A 23 -17.76 -20.00 2.88
CA ASN A 23 -17.31 -19.32 1.67
C ASN A 23 -17.00 -20.31 0.53
N ASP A 24 -17.35 -21.61 0.66
CA ASP A 24 -17.05 -22.68 -0.30
C ASP A 24 -17.32 -22.28 -1.75
N ALA A 25 -18.50 -21.74 -2.04
CA ALA A 25 -18.88 -21.43 -3.42
C ALA A 25 -17.92 -20.44 -4.08
N ALA A 26 -17.57 -19.34 -3.38
CA ALA A 26 -16.67 -18.31 -3.91
C ALA A 26 -15.21 -18.78 -3.97
N VAL A 27 -14.76 -19.54 -2.96
CA VAL A 27 -13.36 -19.98 -2.88
C VAL A 27 -13.08 -21.13 -3.85
N LEU A 28 -14.00 -22.08 -4.00
CA LEU A 28 -13.85 -23.19 -4.95
C LEU A 28 -13.82 -22.70 -6.41
N GLU A 29 -14.52 -21.62 -6.74
CA GLU A 29 -14.41 -20.96 -8.05
C GLU A 29 -13.00 -20.42 -8.30
N ILE A 30 -12.40 -19.77 -7.29
CA ILE A 30 -11.03 -19.27 -7.38
C ILE A 30 -10.03 -20.42 -7.46
N ILE A 31 -10.19 -21.48 -6.66
CA ILE A 31 -9.37 -22.70 -6.73
C ILE A 31 -9.46 -23.33 -8.13
N SER A 32 -10.68 -23.41 -8.70
CA SER A 32 -10.87 -23.92 -10.06
C SER A 32 -10.10 -23.12 -11.09
N THR A 33 -10.12 -21.78 -10.96
CA THR A 33 -9.38 -20.87 -11.85
C THR A 33 -7.88 -21.04 -11.69
N LEU A 34 -7.37 -21.14 -10.46
CA LEU A 34 -5.97 -21.42 -10.18
C LEU A 34 -5.53 -22.75 -10.81
N GLN A 35 -6.29 -23.83 -10.59
CA GLN A 35 -5.97 -25.15 -11.13
C GLN A 35 -6.06 -25.21 -12.66
N SER A 36 -7.01 -24.49 -13.27
CA SER A 36 -7.12 -24.39 -14.73
C SER A 36 -5.91 -23.69 -15.38
N ARG A 37 -5.21 -22.85 -14.62
CA ARG A 37 -3.94 -22.21 -15.02
C ARG A 37 -2.70 -23.04 -14.62
N GLY A 38 -2.90 -24.28 -14.18
CA GLY A 38 -1.81 -25.20 -13.85
C GLY A 38 -1.24 -25.04 -12.44
N PHE A 39 -1.81 -24.18 -11.58
CA PHE A 39 -1.34 -24.04 -10.20
C PHE A 39 -1.64 -25.29 -9.38
N ARG A 40 -0.66 -25.73 -8.63
CA ARG A 40 -0.79 -26.82 -7.66
C ARG A 40 -1.36 -26.26 -6.37
N VAL A 41 -2.58 -26.66 -6.03
CA VAL A 41 -3.34 -26.11 -4.89
C VAL A 41 -3.77 -27.24 -3.97
N TRP A 42 -3.43 -27.14 -2.69
CA TRP A 42 -3.95 -27.97 -1.64
C TRP A 42 -4.97 -27.21 -0.79
N TYR A 43 -6.09 -27.82 -0.49
CA TYR A 43 -7.16 -27.27 0.34
C TYR A 43 -7.91 -28.41 1.04
N ASP A 44 -8.55 -28.12 2.18
CA ASP A 44 -9.33 -29.09 2.94
C ASP A 44 -10.73 -29.25 2.33
N GLU A 45 -11.10 -30.49 1.96
CA GLU A 45 -12.43 -30.82 1.39
C GLU A 45 -13.54 -30.93 2.44
N GLY A 46 -13.25 -30.70 3.72
CA GLY A 46 -14.22 -30.72 4.82
C GLY A 46 -13.92 -31.76 5.88
N ILE A 47 -13.41 -31.29 7.00
CA ILE A 47 -13.31 -32.07 8.24
C ILE A 47 -14.52 -31.73 9.09
N GLU A 48 -15.24 -32.76 9.57
CA GLU A 48 -16.41 -32.58 10.45
C GLU A 48 -16.06 -31.78 11.69
N ALA A 49 -16.94 -30.84 12.05
CA ALA A 49 -16.80 -30.02 13.24
C ALA A 49 -16.71 -30.90 14.51
N GLY A 50 -15.57 -30.85 15.20
CA GLY A 50 -15.35 -31.57 16.48
C GLY A 50 -14.19 -32.57 16.47
N SER A 51 -13.48 -32.77 15.36
CA SER A 51 -12.23 -33.54 15.37
C SER A 51 -11.06 -32.69 15.89
N GLU A 52 -10.11 -33.31 16.61
CA GLU A 52 -8.83 -32.68 16.93
C GLU A 52 -8.15 -32.20 15.64
N TRP A 53 -7.43 -31.08 15.69
CA TRP A 53 -6.77 -30.48 14.54
C TRP A 53 -5.88 -31.52 13.86
N PRO A 54 -6.21 -32.00 12.65
CA PRO A 54 -5.55 -33.18 12.12
C PRO A 54 -4.09 -32.88 11.82
N GLU A 55 -3.21 -33.75 12.24
CA GLU A 55 -1.78 -33.73 11.87
C GLU A 55 -1.60 -33.61 10.35
N SER A 56 -2.56 -34.08 9.58
CA SER A 56 -2.63 -33.97 8.12
C SER A 56 -2.60 -32.52 7.64
N ILE A 57 -3.46 -31.63 8.19
CA ILE A 57 -3.52 -30.20 7.80
C ILE A 57 -2.20 -29.49 8.15
N ALA A 58 -1.70 -29.71 9.36
CA ALA A 58 -0.43 -29.15 9.81
C ALA A 58 0.73 -29.58 8.91
N SER A 59 0.78 -30.87 8.54
CA SER A 59 1.80 -31.40 7.64
C SER A 59 1.73 -30.81 6.23
N HIS A 60 0.53 -30.61 5.67
CA HIS A 60 0.38 -29.95 4.36
C HIS A 60 0.74 -28.47 4.43
N LEU A 61 0.31 -27.76 5.46
CA LEU A 61 0.68 -26.36 5.64
C LEU A 61 2.20 -26.20 5.83
N GLU A 62 2.84 -27.12 6.58
CA GLU A 62 4.29 -27.09 6.77
C GLU A 62 5.07 -27.32 5.47
N ARG A 63 4.59 -28.17 4.57
CA ARG A 63 5.20 -28.45 3.26
C ARG A 63 4.87 -27.38 2.20
N ALA A 64 3.77 -26.66 2.32
CA ALA A 64 3.40 -25.60 1.40
C ALA A 64 4.45 -24.46 1.38
N GLN A 65 4.64 -23.83 0.24
CA GLN A 65 5.56 -22.72 0.08
C GLN A 65 4.87 -21.35 0.10
N LEU A 66 3.55 -21.33 -0.05
CA LEU A 66 2.72 -20.12 0.02
C LEU A 66 1.35 -20.49 0.60
N VAL A 67 0.83 -19.64 1.46
CA VAL A 67 -0.53 -19.75 1.99
C VAL A 67 -1.40 -18.68 1.35
N LEU A 68 -2.53 -19.08 0.80
CA LEU A 68 -3.56 -18.18 0.28
C LEU A 68 -4.74 -18.23 1.24
N ALA A 69 -4.93 -17.17 2.03
CA ALA A 69 -5.95 -17.11 3.08
C ALA A 69 -7.13 -16.25 2.64
N PHE A 70 -8.35 -16.84 2.60
CA PHE A 70 -9.57 -16.15 2.20
C PHE A 70 -10.31 -15.60 3.42
N LEU A 71 -10.10 -14.32 3.69
CA LEU A 71 -10.61 -13.65 4.87
C LEU A 71 -12.08 -13.22 4.70
N SER A 72 -12.86 -13.45 5.74
CA SER A 72 -14.26 -13.07 5.87
C SER A 72 -14.63 -13.01 7.37
N PRO A 73 -15.77 -12.44 7.77
CA PRO A 73 -16.24 -12.57 9.14
C PRO A 73 -16.43 -14.04 9.59
N ALA A 74 -16.70 -14.96 8.63
CA ALA A 74 -16.76 -16.39 8.92
C ALA A 74 -15.37 -16.98 9.19
N TYR A 75 -14.36 -16.58 8.44
CA TYR A 75 -12.96 -16.96 8.67
C TYR A 75 -12.49 -16.59 10.07
N LEU A 76 -12.75 -15.35 10.50
CA LEU A 76 -12.32 -14.85 11.81
C LEU A 76 -13.01 -15.56 12.98
N ARG A 77 -14.24 -16.08 12.76
CA ARG A 77 -14.96 -16.88 13.76
C ARG A 77 -14.55 -18.36 13.78
N SER A 78 -13.87 -18.85 12.75
CA SER A 78 -13.40 -20.22 12.65
C SER A 78 -12.15 -20.44 13.47
N ASP A 79 -12.21 -21.31 14.48
CA ASP A 79 -11.04 -21.70 15.28
C ASP A 79 -9.96 -22.38 14.43
N ASN A 80 -10.36 -23.18 13.46
CA ASN A 80 -9.44 -23.88 12.57
C ASN A 80 -8.70 -22.88 11.66
N CYS A 81 -9.40 -21.98 11.00
CA CYS A 81 -8.77 -20.96 10.15
C CYS A 81 -7.78 -20.08 10.95
N ARG A 82 -8.13 -19.70 12.20
CA ARG A 82 -7.22 -18.94 13.07
C ARG A 82 -5.99 -19.74 13.45
N LYS A 83 -6.11 -21.04 13.74
CA LYS A 83 -4.99 -21.94 14.03
C LYS A 83 -4.10 -22.12 12.81
N GLU A 84 -4.67 -22.31 11.63
CA GLU A 84 -3.93 -22.40 10.37
C GLU A 84 -3.12 -21.13 10.10
N MET A 85 -3.75 -19.97 10.23
CA MET A 85 -3.06 -18.69 10.11
C MET A 85 -1.93 -18.55 11.13
N HIS A 86 -2.21 -18.81 12.41
CA HIS A 86 -1.19 -18.75 13.45
C HIS A 86 -0.02 -19.70 13.19
N TYR A 87 -0.30 -20.92 12.74
CA TYR A 87 0.72 -21.90 12.41
C TYR A 87 1.55 -21.47 11.19
N ALA A 88 0.88 -20.95 10.13
CA ALA A 88 1.55 -20.40 8.96
C ALA A 88 2.56 -19.30 9.35
N LEU A 89 2.13 -18.36 10.20
CA LEU A 89 2.97 -17.26 10.69
C LEU A 89 4.12 -17.75 11.55
N THR A 90 3.87 -18.72 12.46
CA THR A 90 4.90 -19.34 13.30
C THR A 90 5.97 -20.05 12.46
N LYS A 91 5.55 -20.69 11.37
CA LYS A 91 6.47 -21.33 10.40
C LYS A 91 7.04 -20.34 9.37
N ARG A 92 6.77 -19.05 9.52
CA ARG A 92 7.23 -17.97 8.61
C ARG A 92 6.88 -18.22 7.15
N LYS A 93 5.71 -18.78 6.90
CA LYS A 93 5.22 -18.97 5.54
C LYS A 93 4.84 -17.64 4.92
N PRO A 94 5.17 -17.38 3.65
CA PRO A 94 4.56 -16.27 2.93
C PRO A 94 3.04 -16.47 2.88
N VAL A 95 2.29 -15.39 3.08
CA VAL A 95 0.82 -15.42 3.08
C VAL A 95 0.30 -14.31 2.17
N ILE A 96 -0.66 -14.66 1.32
CA ILE A 96 -1.50 -13.71 0.59
C ILE A 96 -2.88 -13.73 1.26
N ASN A 97 -3.33 -12.60 1.77
CA ASN A 97 -4.68 -12.43 2.30
C ASN A 97 -5.62 -11.99 1.18
N VAL A 98 -6.72 -12.70 0.96
CA VAL A 98 -7.77 -12.32 0.03
C VAL A 98 -9.05 -12.06 0.82
N TYR A 99 -9.46 -10.80 0.92
CA TYR A 99 -10.70 -10.42 1.58
C TYR A 99 -11.88 -10.61 0.62
N LEU A 100 -12.77 -11.54 0.94
CA LEU A 100 -13.96 -11.83 0.13
C LEU A 100 -15.08 -10.82 0.33
N GLU A 101 -15.14 -10.24 1.52
CA GLU A 101 -16.13 -9.26 1.96
C GLU A 101 -15.52 -8.33 3.03
N PRO A 102 -16.11 -7.15 3.33
CA PRO A 102 -15.64 -6.27 4.40
C PRO A 102 -15.50 -7.06 5.70
N THR A 103 -14.29 -7.05 6.28
CA THR A 103 -13.95 -7.90 7.42
C THR A 103 -13.10 -7.12 8.41
N GLU A 104 -13.66 -6.81 9.57
CA GLU A 104 -12.94 -6.14 10.65
C GLU A 104 -12.04 -7.16 11.37
N LEU A 105 -10.77 -6.87 11.44
CA LEU A 105 -9.81 -7.67 12.20
C LEU A 105 -9.90 -7.29 13.68
N SER A 106 -9.85 -8.28 14.59
CA SER A 106 -9.60 -7.96 15.98
C SER A 106 -8.18 -7.40 16.15
N PRO A 107 -7.89 -6.55 17.17
CA PRO A 107 -6.56 -5.98 17.37
C PRO A 107 -5.43 -7.02 17.38
N GLY A 108 -5.68 -8.21 17.95
CA GLY A 108 -4.71 -9.29 17.95
C GLY A 108 -4.47 -9.93 16.58
N MET A 109 -5.49 -10.02 15.74
CA MET A 109 -5.35 -10.47 14.34
C MET A 109 -4.69 -9.39 13.48
N GLU A 110 -5.06 -8.14 13.68
CA GLU A 110 -4.48 -7.01 12.96
C GLU A 110 -2.96 -6.90 13.21
N MET A 111 -2.52 -7.09 14.45
CA MET A 111 -1.08 -7.18 14.78
C MET A 111 -0.37 -8.32 14.04
N GLN A 112 -1.06 -9.43 13.79
CA GLN A 112 -0.46 -10.61 13.17
C GLN A 112 -0.46 -10.56 11.64
N ILE A 113 -1.55 -10.10 11.01
CA ILE A 113 -1.74 -10.20 9.57
C ILE A 113 -1.99 -8.85 8.87
N GLY A 114 -2.17 -7.75 9.60
CA GLY A 114 -2.44 -6.42 9.03
C GLY A 114 -1.32 -5.89 8.11
N ASN A 115 -0.09 -6.38 8.29
CA ASN A 115 1.06 -6.01 7.46
C ASN A 115 1.36 -7.00 6.32
N LEU A 116 0.56 -8.05 6.15
CA LEU A 116 0.76 -9.02 5.08
C LEU A 116 0.11 -8.52 3.78
N PHE A 117 0.63 -9.01 2.66
CA PHE A 117 0.05 -8.72 1.36
C PHE A 117 -1.43 -9.11 1.31
N ALA A 118 -2.28 -8.19 0.86
CA ALA A 118 -3.72 -8.36 0.88
C ALA A 118 -4.38 -7.88 -0.41
N LEU A 119 -5.34 -8.66 -0.91
CA LEU A 119 -6.21 -8.35 -2.03
C LEU A 119 -7.64 -8.18 -1.51
N MET A 120 -8.27 -7.06 -1.79
CA MET A 120 -9.63 -6.74 -1.36
C MET A 120 -10.63 -7.11 -2.48
N LYS A 121 -10.85 -8.42 -2.72
CA LYS A 121 -11.66 -8.92 -3.84
C LYS A 121 -13.01 -8.19 -3.98
N TYR A 122 -13.67 -7.91 -2.88
CA TYR A 122 -14.99 -7.28 -2.86
C TYR A 122 -14.99 -5.80 -3.32
N THR A 123 -13.81 -5.17 -3.42
CA THR A 123 -13.69 -3.78 -3.91
C THR A 123 -13.38 -3.69 -5.39
N TYR A 124 -13.01 -4.79 -6.02
CA TYR A 124 -12.60 -4.78 -7.42
C TYR A 124 -13.80 -4.73 -8.37
N PRO A 125 -13.68 -4.01 -9.49
CA PRO A 125 -14.81 -3.75 -10.39
C PRO A 125 -15.29 -5.01 -11.15
N SER A 126 -14.43 -6.03 -11.27
CA SER A 126 -14.76 -7.28 -11.96
C SER A 126 -13.93 -8.45 -11.43
N GLU A 127 -14.42 -9.68 -11.66
CA GLU A 127 -13.66 -10.89 -11.39
C GLU A 127 -12.35 -10.95 -12.21
N GLU A 128 -12.37 -10.47 -13.45
CA GLU A 128 -11.19 -10.43 -14.32
C GLU A 128 -10.11 -9.55 -13.70
N TYR A 129 -10.46 -8.37 -13.22
CA TYR A 129 -9.54 -7.47 -12.54
C TYR A 129 -8.95 -8.09 -11.26
N PHE A 130 -9.77 -8.80 -10.47
CA PHE A 130 -9.28 -9.55 -9.31
C PHE A 130 -8.25 -10.60 -9.71
N TYR A 131 -8.53 -11.38 -10.76
CA TYR A 131 -7.60 -12.41 -11.21
C TYR A 131 -6.31 -11.80 -11.76
N ASP A 132 -6.36 -10.68 -12.47
CA ASP A 132 -5.16 -9.99 -12.93
C ASP A 132 -4.29 -9.55 -11.74
N LYS A 133 -4.88 -8.97 -10.70
CA LYS A 133 -4.15 -8.60 -9.47
C LYS A 133 -3.62 -9.83 -8.72
N LEU A 134 -4.39 -10.91 -8.64
CA LEU A 134 -3.94 -12.15 -7.99
C LEU A 134 -2.76 -12.78 -8.72
N PHE A 135 -2.82 -12.89 -10.05
CA PHE A 135 -1.77 -13.52 -10.85
C PHE A 135 -0.54 -12.63 -11.07
N SER A 136 -0.68 -11.32 -10.91
CA SER A 136 0.46 -10.39 -10.91
C SER A 136 1.15 -10.29 -9.55
N ALA A 137 0.59 -10.92 -8.49
CA ALA A 137 1.23 -10.91 -7.19
C ALA A 137 2.57 -11.67 -7.22
N GLU A 138 3.66 -10.98 -6.88
CA GLU A 138 5.03 -11.54 -6.90
C GLU A 138 5.16 -12.83 -6.08
N LEU A 139 4.40 -12.95 -4.99
CA LEU A 139 4.34 -14.16 -4.17
C LEU A 139 3.72 -15.35 -4.91
N LEU A 140 2.86 -15.11 -5.89
CA LEU A 140 2.18 -16.14 -6.68
C LEU A 140 2.95 -16.43 -7.99
N ASP A 141 4.20 -16.80 -7.88
CA ASP A 141 5.06 -17.12 -9.03
C ASP A 141 4.58 -18.38 -9.78
N ALA A 142 4.06 -18.20 -11.00
CA ALA A 142 3.60 -19.27 -11.85
C ALA A 142 4.73 -20.24 -12.21
N GLY A 143 5.97 -19.78 -12.40
CA GLY A 143 7.12 -20.63 -12.66
C GLY A 143 7.43 -21.59 -11.52
N LYS A 144 7.07 -21.22 -10.29
CA LYS A 144 7.28 -22.03 -9.09
C LYS A 144 6.10 -22.95 -8.78
N PHE A 145 4.87 -22.45 -8.93
CA PHE A 145 3.65 -23.12 -8.45
C PHE A 145 2.80 -23.74 -9.55
N ALA A 146 3.02 -23.37 -10.82
CA ALA A 146 2.31 -23.96 -11.96
C ALA A 146 3.23 -24.94 -12.73
N GLY A 147 2.64 -25.80 -13.54
CA GLY A 147 3.31 -26.76 -14.40
C GLY A 147 2.28 -27.42 -15.32
N GLU A 148 2.73 -28.32 -16.22
CA GLU A 148 1.77 -29.09 -17.03
C GLU A 148 0.70 -29.71 -16.13
N ALA A 149 -0.56 -29.52 -16.49
CA ALA A 149 -1.69 -30.12 -15.77
C ALA A 149 -1.42 -31.63 -15.67
N PRO A 150 -1.47 -32.23 -14.46
CA PRO A 150 -1.25 -33.66 -14.36
C PRO A 150 -2.35 -34.37 -15.19
N GLU A 151 -1.93 -35.18 -16.17
CA GLU A 151 -2.84 -36.10 -16.84
C GLU A 151 -3.60 -36.89 -15.76
N LEU A 152 -4.91 -36.92 -15.85
CA LEU A 152 -5.78 -37.66 -14.97
C LEU A 152 -5.43 -39.17 -15.09
N SER A 153 -4.53 -39.64 -14.25
CA SER A 153 -4.26 -41.07 -14.14
C SER A 153 -5.44 -41.69 -13.35
N ASP A 154 -6.15 -42.58 -14.01
CA ASP A 154 -7.12 -43.45 -13.39
C ASP A 154 -6.44 -44.46 -12.44
N ALA A 155 -5.99 -43.98 -11.29
CA ALA A 155 -5.54 -44.84 -10.21
C ALA A 155 -6.70 -45.02 -9.22
N PRO A 156 -7.08 -46.27 -8.90
CA PRO A 156 -8.21 -46.52 -8.02
C PRO A 156 -7.91 -46.05 -6.59
N ALA A 157 -8.92 -45.44 -5.98
CA ALA A 157 -8.90 -44.99 -4.59
C ALA A 157 -8.45 -46.11 -3.63
N PRO A 158 -7.62 -45.86 -2.61
CA PRO A 158 -7.27 -46.87 -1.62
C PRO A 158 -8.50 -47.26 -0.83
N ALA A 159 -8.79 -48.58 -0.84
CA ALA A 159 -9.94 -49.21 -0.21
C ALA A 159 -9.99 -48.90 1.31
N LYS A 160 -11.16 -48.46 1.76
CA LYS A 160 -11.49 -48.32 3.20
C LYS A 160 -11.27 -49.63 3.91
N LYS A 161 -10.30 -49.73 4.81
CA LYS A 161 -10.14 -50.86 5.71
C LYS A 161 -11.33 -50.89 6.68
N ALA A 162 -12.13 -51.94 6.58
CA ALA A 162 -13.22 -52.26 7.48
C ALA A 162 -12.68 -52.46 8.90
N LYS A 163 -13.31 -51.83 9.87
CA LYS A 163 -13.06 -52.06 11.30
C LYS A 163 -13.66 -53.40 11.67
N GLU A 164 -12.81 -54.36 11.98
CA GLU A 164 -13.13 -55.62 12.59
C GLU A 164 -13.56 -55.42 14.06
N LYS A 165 -14.76 -55.87 14.39
CA LYS A 165 -15.31 -55.91 15.76
C LYS A 165 -14.78 -57.13 16.46
N THR A 166 -14.09 -56.97 17.59
CA THR A 166 -13.86 -58.05 18.56
C THR A 166 -14.55 -57.73 19.89
N PRO A 167 -15.01 -58.77 20.60
CA PRO A 167 -16.12 -58.61 21.55
C PRO A 167 -15.70 -58.35 23.01
N ARG A 168 -16.68 -57.84 23.75
CA ARG A 168 -16.68 -57.58 25.20
C ARG A 168 -16.23 -58.79 26.03
N GLY A 169 -15.34 -58.56 26.95
CA GLY A 169 -15.07 -59.40 28.13
C GLY A 169 -15.28 -58.61 29.44
N GLU A 170 -15.95 -59.23 30.36
CA GLU A 170 -16.51 -58.72 31.61
C GLU A 170 -15.48 -58.32 32.67
N SER A 171 -15.96 -57.45 33.57
CA SER A 171 -15.33 -56.97 34.81
C SER A 171 -14.96 -58.07 35.80
N PRO A 172 -14.08 -57.74 36.81
CA PRO A 172 -14.64 -57.68 38.14
C PRO A 172 -14.21 -56.50 39.00
N ARG A 173 -15.14 -56.14 39.89
CA ARG A 173 -15.04 -55.20 41.01
C ARG A 173 -14.00 -55.62 42.04
N ARG A 174 -13.34 -54.63 42.65
CA ARG A 174 -12.97 -54.49 44.09
C ARG A 174 -11.87 -53.41 44.18
N ALA A 175 -11.74 -52.59 45.20
CA ALA A 175 -12.34 -52.33 46.49
C ALA A 175 -11.90 -50.93 46.93
N ARG A 176 -12.79 -50.28 47.64
CA ARG A 176 -12.63 -49.02 48.40
C ARG A 176 -11.47 -49.12 49.39
N ARG A 177 -10.55 -48.14 49.41
CA ARG A 177 -9.66 -47.88 50.56
C ARG A 177 -9.60 -46.39 50.89
N GLU A 178 -9.66 -46.16 52.19
CA GLU A 178 -9.90 -44.95 52.92
C GLU A 178 -8.76 -43.93 52.87
N LYS A 179 -9.14 -42.64 53.11
CA LYS A 179 -8.22 -41.51 53.33
C LYS A 179 -7.52 -41.63 54.69
N PRO A 180 -6.28 -41.18 54.81
CA PRO A 180 -5.76 -40.66 56.06
C PRO A 180 -5.67 -39.13 56.11
N ALA A 181 -5.67 -38.64 57.34
CA ALA A 181 -5.96 -37.31 57.79
C ALA A 181 -4.88 -36.25 57.52
N LYS A 182 -5.30 -34.99 57.66
CA LYS A 182 -4.52 -33.76 57.62
C LYS A 182 -3.47 -33.66 58.68
N ALA A 183 -2.28 -33.15 58.38
CA ALA A 183 -1.32 -32.57 59.31
C ALA A 183 -1.07 -31.06 58.92
N PRO A 184 -0.65 -30.21 59.89
CA PRO A 184 -0.92 -28.78 59.88
C PRO A 184 0.09 -27.92 59.13
N LYS A 185 -0.36 -26.72 58.71
CA LYS A 185 0.42 -25.66 58.03
C LYS A 185 1.48 -25.05 58.97
N PRO A 186 2.67 -24.72 58.50
CA PRO A 186 3.47 -23.64 59.04
C PRO A 186 3.27 -22.31 58.31
N ALA A 187 3.48 -21.24 59.08
CA ALA A 187 3.16 -19.87 58.75
C ALA A 187 3.98 -19.24 57.63
N ARG A 188 3.37 -18.22 56.99
CA ARG A 188 3.96 -17.29 56.00
C ARG A 188 5.21 -16.57 56.52
N PRO A 189 6.07 -16.16 55.56
CA PRO A 189 6.53 -14.78 55.56
C PRO A 189 6.12 -14.05 54.27
N GLU A 190 5.42 -12.96 54.43
CA GLU A 190 5.09 -11.99 53.40
C GLU A 190 6.28 -11.08 53.07
N LYS A 191 6.26 -10.58 51.83
CA LYS A 191 7.01 -9.40 51.34
C LYS A 191 8.46 -9.60 50.88
N ARG A 192 8.68 -10.24 49.74
CA ARG A 192 9.82 -9.88 48.86
C ARG A 192 9.71 -10.28 47.38
N ARG A 193 8.57 -10.79 46.89
CA ARG A 193 8.46 -11.27 45.51
C ARG A 193 7.78 -10.33 44.49
N ARG A 194 7.23 -9.19 44.96
CA ARG A 194 6.56 -8.25 44.03
C ARG A 194 7.53 -7.37 43.22
N GLY A 195 8.71 -7.06 43.73
CA GLY A 195 9.71 -6.26 43.02
C GLY A 195 10.43 -7.01 41.89
N LEU A 196 10.71 -8.30 42.11
CA LEU A 196 11.46 -9.11 41.13
C LEU A 196 10.60 -9.46 39.90
N ALA A 197 9.30 -9.74 40.11
CA ALA A 197 8.36 -10.01 39.01
C ALA A 197 8.12 -8.77 38.15
N ALA A 198 7.98 -7.59 38.77
CA ALA A 198 7.84 -6.32 38.03
C ALA A 198 9.12 -5.97 37.26
N ALA A 199 10.30 -6.22 37.83
CA ALA A 199 11.57 -5.99 37.14
C ALA A 199 11.76 -6.94 35.93
N ILE A 200 11.39 -8.22 36.11
CA ILE A 200 11.46 -9.19 34.99
C ILE A 200 10.47 -8.85 33.89
N ILE A 201 9.24 -8.42 34.22
CA ILE A 201 8.26 -7.98 33.23
C ILE A 201 8.75 -6.73 32.50
N ALA A 202 9.34 -5.74 33.19
CA ALA A 202 9.91 -4.57 32.59
C ALA A 202 11.08 -4.90 31.64
N VAL A 203 11.98 -5.80 32.04
CA VAL A 203 13.11 -6.25 31.20
C VAL A 203 12.61 -7.02 29.97
N VAL A 204 11.57 -7.85 30.12
CA VAL A 204 10.97 -8.57 28.99
C VAL A 204 10.25 -7.61 28.04
N LEU A 205 9.52 -6.60 28.55
CA LEU A 205 8.86 -5.60 27.72
C LEU A 205 9.89 -4.73 26.96
N VAL A 206 10.95 -4.29 27.61
CA VAL A 206 12.03 -3.54 26.94
C VAL A 206 12.76 -4.43 25.93
N GLY A 207 13.00 -5.70 26.24
CA GLY A 207 13.56 -6.67 25.30
C GLY A 207 12.65 -6.91 24.08
N CYS A 208 11.34 -6.98 24.28
CA CYS A 208 10.36 -7.11 23.19
C CYS A 208 10.29 -5.85 22.33
N LEU A 209 10.37 -4.64 22.92
CA LEU A 209 10.40 -3.38 22.17
C LEU A 209 11.69 -3.22 21.35
N ILE A 210 12.84 -3.61 21.93
CA ILE A 210 14.11 -3.62 21.20
C ILE A 210 14.07 -4.68 20.08
N ALA A 211 13.53 -5.87 20.33
CA ALA A 211 13.37 -6.90 19.30
C ALA A 211 12.41 -6.46 18.20
N ALA A 212 11.30 -5.81 18.53
CA ALA A 212 10.37 -5.26 17.54
C ALA A 212 11.01 -4.13 16.71
N GLY A 213 11.80 -3.24 17.35
CA GLY A 213 12.57 -2.21 16.66
C GLY A 213 13.65 -2.80 15.74
N ILE A 214 14.35 -3.84 16.19
CA ILE A 214 15.36 -4.56 15.38
C ILE A 214 14.69 -5.29 14.22
N VAL A 215 13.56 -5.96 14.44
CA VAL A 215 12.81 -6.66 13.37
C VAL A 215 12.25 -5.66 12.37
N GLY A 216 11.68 -4.52 12.80
CA GLY A 216 11.22 -3.46 11.90
C GLY A 216 12.38 -2.84 11.08
N HIS A 217 13.54 -2.67 11.70
CA HIS A 217 14.73 -2.18 11.00
C HIS A 217 15.31 -3.21 10.01
N PHE A 218 15.30 -4.51 10.38
CA PHE A 218 15.75 -5.59 9.51
C PHE A 218 14.77 -5.88 8.36
N THR A 219 13.47 -5.78 8.55
CA THR A 219 12.48 -5.96 7.47
C THR A 219 12.57 -4.81 6.47
N GLY A 220 12.71 -3.56 6.92
CA GLY A 220 12.99 -2.42 6.06
C GLY A 220 14.35 -2.53 5.34
N LEU A 221 15.36 -3.11 5.99
CA LEU A 221 16.67 -3.35 5.40
C LEU A 221 16.60 -4.49 4.35
N LEU A 222 15.90 -5.59 4.64
CA LEU A 222 15.72 -6.72 3.71
C LEU A 222 14.90 -6.32 2.48
N TYR A 223 13.87 -5.49 2.65
CA TYR A 223 13.12 -4.93 1.52
C TYR A 223 14.04 -4.09 0.61
N ARG A 224 14.95 -3.31 1.19
CA ARG A 224 15.98 -2.57 0.43
C ARG A 224 16.95 -3.48 -0.34
N PHE A 225 17.21 -4.71 0.15
CA PHE A 225 18.09 -5.66 -0.53
C PHE A 225 17.38 -6.49 -1.61
N THR A 226 16.05 -6.60 -1.56
CA THR A 226 15.28 -7.39 -2.54
C THR A 226 14.73 -6.56 -3.69
N VAL A 227 14.54 -5.24 -3.51
CA VAL A 227 14.18 -4.35 -4.60
C VAL A 227 15.43 -4.13 -5.46
N LYS A 228 15.51 -4.78 -6.62
CA LYS A 228 16.47 -4.40 -7.65
C LYS A 228 16.21 -2.94 -8.02
N THR A 229 17.02 -2.04 -7.49
CA THR A 229 17.02 -0.66 -7.94
C THR A 229 17.45 -0.64 -9.39
N VAL A 230 16.64 -0.03 -10.23
CA VAL A 230 17.00 0.20 -11.63
C VAL A 230 18.28 1.05 -11.64
N ALA A 231 19.31 0.56 -12.32
CA ALA A 231 20.56 1.33 -12.46
C ALA A 231 20.32 2.45 -13.48
N VAL A 232 20.69 3.67 -13.12
CA VAL A 232 20.67 4.79 -14.06
C VAL A 232 21.55 4.44 -15.26
N GLN A 233 20.97 4.49 -16.45
CA GLN A 233 21.66 4.28 -17.70
C GLN A 233 22.11 5.63 -18.26
N THR A 234 23.35 5.74 -18.65
CA THR A 234 23.88 6.92 -19.34
C THR A 234 24.37 6.50 -20.72
N LEU A 235 23.93 7.22 -21.72
CA LEU A 235 24.44 7.07 -23.08
C LEU A 235 25.89 7.58 -23.16
N ALA A 236 26.66 7.07 -24.12
CA ALA A 236 28.01 7.57 -24.36
C ALA A 236 27.97 9.03 -24.84
N ASP A 237 29.01 9.79 -24.55
CA ASP A 237 29.08 11.22 -24.85
C ASP A 237 28.99 11.55 -26.33
N ASP A 238 29.50 10.69 -27.18
CA ASP A 238 29.50 10.78 -28.65
C ASP A 238 28.20 10.26 -29.29
N THR A 239 27.26 9.78 -28.47
CA THR A 239 25.95 9.35 -29.00
C THR A 239 25.23 10.55 -29.60
N VAL A 240 24.87 10.44 -30.86
CA VAL A 240 24.07 11.44 -31.56
C VAL A 240 22.61 11.32 -31.12
N ALA A 241 22.05 12.40 -30.61
CA ALA A 241 20.67 12.45 -30.17
C ALA A 241 19.71 12.48 -31.38
N GLN A 242 18.72 11.60 -31.36
CA GLN A 242 17.66 11.53 -32.38
C GLN A 242 16.30 11.72 -31.68
N PHE A 243 15.90 12.96 -31.55
CA PHE A 243 14.68 13.31 -30.83
C PHE A 243 13.43 12.85 -31.57
N GLN A 244 12.48 12.32 -30.80
CA GLN A 244 11.15 11.95 -31.28
C GLN A 244 10.20 13.15 -31.23
N ASN A 245 10.38 14.04 -30.23
CA ASN A 245 9.53 15.20 -30.06
C ASN A 245 10.26 16.48 -30.47
N PRO A 246 9.68 17.27 -31.42
CA PRO A 246 10.31 18.50 -31.91
C PRO A 246 10.52 19.57 -30.83
N LEU A 247 9.65 19.65 -29.81
CA LEU A 247 9.78 20.63 -28.73
C LEU A 247 10.98 20.31 -27.84
N LEU A 248 11.21 19.02 -27.55
CA LEU A 248 12.38 18.56 -26.79
C LEU A 248 13.67 18.75 -27.60
N GLU A 249 13.65 18.52 -28.92
CA GLU A 249 14.77 18.83 -29.80
C GLU A 249 15.08 20.33 -29.78
N GLN A 250 14.06 21.19 -29.91
CA GLN A 250 14.26 22.64 -29.88
C GLN A 250 14.87 23.08 -28.53
N ALA A 251 14.37 22.56 -27.42
CA ALA A 251 14.95 22.85 -26.09
C ALA A 251 16.41 22.43 -26.01
N ALA A 252 16.75 21.23 -26.53
CA ALA A 252 18.12 20.73 -26.56
C ALA A 252 19.04 21.63 -27.41
N ARG A 253 18.58 22.07 -28.59
CA ARG A 253 19.31 22.97 -29.48
C ARG A 253 19.55 24.34 -28.87
N ASP A 254 18.53 24.91 -28.26
CA ASP A 254 18.63 26.22 -27.62
C ASP A 254 19.59 26.17 -26.41
N TYR A 255 19.53 25.09 -25.61
CA TYR A 255 20.48 24.90 -24.51
C TYR A 255 21.93 24.76 -25.01
N ALA A 256 22.16 23.94 -26.04
CA ALA A 256 23.48 23.69 -26.62
C ALA A 256 24.03 24.86 -27.46
N GLY A 257 23.19 25.87 -27.80
CA GLY A 257 23.56 26.92 -28.74
C GLY A 257 23.82 26.40 -30.13
N LYS A 258 23.25 25.26 -30.55
CA LYS A 258 23.42 24.59 -31.85
C LYS A 258 22.11 24.57 -32.64
N PRO A 259 21.77 25.60 -33.36
CA PRO A 259 20.50 25.68 -34.12
C PRO A 259 20.42 24.67 -35.28
N ALA A 260 21.54 24.09 -35.72
CA ALA A 260 21.62 23.09 -36.78
C ALA A 260 22.81 22.15 -36.55
N GLY A 261 22.84 21.05 -37.29
CA GLY A 261 23.87 20.02 -37.20
C GLY A 261 23.54 18.95 -36.14
N GLU A 262 24.49 18.05 -35.94
CA GLU A 262 24.34 16.94 -34.99
C GLU A 262 24.42 17.44 -33.54
N LEU A 263 23.48 17.00 -32.71
CA LEU A 263 23.54 17.13 -31.24
C LEU A 263 24.05 15.82 -30.66
N THR A 264 24.96 15.90 -29.71
CA THR A 264 25.45 14.75 -28.97
C THR A 264 25.06 14.82 -27.50
N VAL A 265 25.11 13.71 -26.81
CA VAL A 265 24.87 13.64 -25.35
C VAL A 265 25.86 14.58 -24.60
N ALA A 266 27.10 14.73 -25.08
CA ALA A 266 28.08 15.64 -24.51
C ALA A 266 27.60 17.12 -24.52
N ASP A 267 26.89 17.54 -25.55
CA ASP A 267 26.37 18.89 -25.67
C ASP A 267 25.29 19.21 -24.61
N LEU A 268 24.65 18.17 -24.05
CA LEU A 268 23.51 18.26 -23.15
C LEU A 268 23.87 17.94 -21.68
N LYS A 269 25.11 17.58 -21.40
CA LYS A 269 25.59 17.17 -20.06
C LYS A 269 25.41 18.20 -18.96
N GLY A 270 25.37 19.49 -19.26
CA GLY A 270 25.24 20.54 -18.26
C GLY A 270 23.81 20.85 -17.84
N LEU A 271 22.81 20.33 -18.57
CA LEU A 271 21.42 20.61 -18.30
C LEU A 271 20.92 19.77 -17.12
N THR A 272 20.59 20.45 -16.01
CA THR A 272 20.12 19.80 -14.77
C THR A 272 18.61 19.91 -14.56
N ALA A 273 17.95 20.85 -15.26
CA ALA A 273 16.52 21.09 -15.12
C ALA A 273 15.89 21.43 -16.48
N LEU A 274 14.74 20.80 -16.75
CA LEU A 274 13.93 21.05 -17.96
C LEU A 274 12.46 21.09 -17.59
N TYR A 275 11.81 22.20 -17.84
CA TYR A 275 10.40 22.42 -17.56
C TYR A 275 9.66 22.64 -18.88
N VAL A 276 8.86 21.67 -19.27
CA VAL A 276 7.98 21.73 -20.44
C VAL A 276 6.56 21.88 -19.96
N CYS A 277 5.86 22.89 -20.46
CA CYS A 277 4.45 23.10 -20.19
C CYS A 277 3.73 23.49 -21.49
N GLY A 278 2.83 22.61 -21.93
CA GLY A 278 2.17 22.78 -23.21
C GLY A 278 3.16 22.91 -24.37
N ASP A 279 3.02 23.97 -25.15
CA ASP A 279 3.84 24.28 -26.34
C ASP A 279 5.11 25.10 -26.03
N ARG A 280 5.52 25.17 -24.73
CA ARG A 280 6.69 25.96 -24.29
C ARG A 280 7.59 25.18 -23.35
N TYR A 281 8.83 25.67 -23.19
CA TYR A 281 9.80 25.12 -22.24
C TYR A 281 10.66 26.21 -21.60
N TRP A 282 11.26 25.87 -20.45
CA TRP A 282 12.17 26.70 -19.67
C TRP A 282 13.26 25.84 -19.04
N PHE A 283 14.39 26.46 -18.70
CA PHE A 283 15.50 25.84 -17.95
C PHE A 283 15.52 26.24 -16.47
N ALA A 284 14.52 27.00 -16.05
CA ALA A 284 14.26 27.38 -14.67
C ALA A 284 12.81 27.07 -14.31
N ALA A 285 12.56 26.76 -13.04
CA ALA A 285 11.23 26.42 -12.57
C ALA A 285 10.24 27.57 -12.77
N PRO A 286 9.04 27.33 -13.32
CA PRO A 286 7.97 28.31 -13.33
C PRO A 286 7.56 28.68 -11.90
N GLN A 287 7.04 29.89 -11.67
CA GLN A 287 6.55 30.29 -10.35
C GLN A 287 5.24 29.57 -10.03
N GLN A 288 4.42 29.30 -11.06
CA GLN A 288 3.20 28.50 -10.94
C GLN A 288 2.99 27.71 -12.24
N GLY A 289 2.81 26.40 -12.11
CA GLY A 289 2.42 25.51 -13.21
C GLY A 289 0.95 25.67 -13.60
N VAL A 290 0.50 24.88 -14.53
CA VAL A 290 -0.90 24.81 -14.94
C VAL A 290 -1.72 24.17 -13.82
N ASP A 291 -2.92 24.70 -13.57
CA ASP A 291 -3.86 24.13 -12.61
C ASP A 291 -4.26 22.69 -12.99
N ALA A 292 -4.44 21.83 -12.00
CA ALA A 292 -4.90 20.46 -12.18
C ALA A 292 -6.24 20.37 -12.93
N ALA A 293 -7.14 21.33 -12.74
CA ALA A 293 -8.41 21.44 -13.43
C ALA A 293 -8.26 21.66 -14.95
N ALA A 294 -7.09 22.08 -15.44
CA ALA A 294 -6.83 22.27 -16.86
C ALA A 294 -6.70 20.96 -17.66
N ALA A 295 -6.79 19.79 -17.03
CA ALA A 295 -6.65 18.50 -17.70
C ALA A 295 -7.53 18.33 -18.95
N GLY A 296 -8.72 18.93 -18.96
CA GLY A 296 -9.72 18.82 -20.03
C GLY A 296 -9.71 19.91 -21.09
N VAL A 297 -8.84 20.95 -21.01
CA VAL A 297 -8.85 22.11 -21.90
C VAL A 297 -7.67 22.12 -22.88
N GLU A 298 -7.78 22.92 -23.94
CA GLU A 298 -6.73 23.04 -24.97
C GLU A 298 -5.75 24.19 -24.71
N THR A 299 -6.15 25.15 -23.87
CA THR A 299 -5.30 26.27 -23.46
C THR A 299 -5.41 26.51 -21.97
N ALA A 300 -4.32 26.89 -21.34
CA ALA A 300 -4.27 27.20 -19.91
C ALA A 300 -3.33 28.37 -19.64
N GLU A 301 -3.44 28.96 -18.48
CA GLU A 301 -2.52 29.99 -17.99
C GLU A 301 -1.55 29.39 -16.97
N MET A 302 -0.35 29.92 -16.93
CA MET A 302 0.68 29.62 -15.95
C MET A 302 1.51 30.87 -15.65
N ILE A 303 2.29 30.85 -14.58
CA ILE A 303 3.24 31.94 -14.28
C ILE A 303 4.64 31.41 -14.56
N ASP A 304 5.28 32.00 -15.55
CA ASP A 304 6.61 31.60 -15.99
C ASP A 304 7.71 31.91 -14.95
N PRO A 305 8.98 31.52 -15.19
CA PRO A 305 10.07 31.81 -14.23
C PRO A 305 10.32 33.29 -13.99
N SER A 306 9.92 34.19 -14.90
CA SER A 306 10.03 35.63 -14.76
C SER A 306 8.90 36.26 -13.93
N GLY A 307 7.87 35.50 -13.59
CA GLY A 307 6.68 35.97 -12.90
C GLY A 307 5.60 36.53 -13.84
N GLN A 308 5.69 36.27 -15.14
CA GLN A 308 4.68 36.68 -16.10
C GLN A 308 3.62 35.61 -16.29
N THR A 309 2.35 36.01 -16.33
CA THR A 309 1.27 35.12 -16.74
C THR A 309 1.38 34.88 -18.24
N VAL A 310 1.51 33.63 -18.63
CA VAL A 310 1.60 33.19 -20.02
C VAL A 310 0.52 32.19 -20.34
N THR A 311 -0.08 32.33 -21.51
CA THR A 311 -1.00 31.31 -22.03
C THR A 311 -0.20 30.27 -22.80
N VAL A 312 -0.43 29.00 -22.48
CA VAL A 312 0.14 27.83 -23.14
C VAL A 312 -0.95 27.02 -23.83
N ARG A 313 -0.61 26.37 -24.93
CA ARG A 313 -1.48 25.40 -25.60
C ARG A 313 -1.07 24.00 -25.20
N ARG A 314 -2.03 23.09 -25.13
CA ARG A 314 -1.74 21.69 -24.84
C ARG A 314 -0.70 21.14 -25.81
N GLY A 315 0.33 20.55 -25.28
CA GLY A 315 1.40 19.93 -26.06
C GLY A 315 1.05 18.51 -26.50
N ASP A 316 1.88 17.97 -27.36
CA ASP A 316 1.70 16.67 -27.99
C ASP A 316 2.73 15.62 -27.58
N ILE A 317 3.55 15.89 -26.55
CA ILE A 317 4.49 14.89 -26.02
C ILE A 317 3.68 13.70 -25.49
N ARG A 318 4.00 12.51 -26.04
CA ARG A 318 3.39 11.22 -25.67
C ARG A 318 4.42 10.18 -25.30
N ASP A 319 5.68 10.45 -25.56
CA ASP A 319 6.82 9.59 -25.34
C ASP A 319 7.92 10.34 -24.60
N LEU A 320 8.54 9.72 -23.61
CA LEU A 320 9.55 10.31 -22.76
C LEU A 320 10.95 9.73 -22.98
N SER A 321 11.13 8.87 -23.99
CA SER A 321 12.41 8.23 -24.31
C SER A 321 13.52 9.23 -24.63
N ASP A 322 13.17 10.41 -25.18
CA ASP A 322 14.10 11.52 -25.46
C ASP A 322 14.86 12.01 -24.20
N LEU A 323 14.30 11.79 -23.00
CA LEU A 323 14.97 12.14 -21.74
C LEU A 323 16.29 11.38 -21.54
N ALA A 324 16.51 10.27 -22.26
CA ALA A 324 17.77 9.53 -22.23
C ALA A 324 18.97 10.36 -22.71
N TYR A 325 18.74 11.36 -23.56
CA TYR A 325 19.80 12.23 -24.09
C TYR A 325 20.27 13.31 -23.12
N PHE A 326 19.62 13.47 -21.97
CA PHE A 326 19.92 14.47 -20.96
C PHE A 326 20.47 13.81 -19.67
N PRO A 327 21.75 13.42 -19.63
CA PRO A 327 22.28 12.56 -18.57
C PRO A 327 22.36 13.19 -17.19
N SER A 328 22.27 14.53 -17.11
CA SER A 328 22.42 15.29 -15.85
C SER A 328 21.12 15.84 -15.28
N LEU A 329 19.97 15.53 -15.92
CA LEU A 329 18.68 16.01 -15.42
C LEU A 329 18.38 15.46 -14.03
N THR A 330 18.07 16.37 -13.12
CA THR A 330 17.58 16.10 -11.76
C THR A 330 16.15 16.61 -11.55
N ALA A 331 15.73 17.65 -12.29
CA ALA A 331 14.37 18.16 -12.25
C ALA A 331 13.77 18.19 -13.65
N VAL A 332 12.62 17.56 -13.79
CA VAL A 332 11.89 17.48 -15.06
C VAL A 332 10.42 17.75 -14.80
N SER A 333 9.85 18.65 -15.60
CA SER A 333 8.42 18.85 -15.70
C SER A 333 7.97 18.64 -17.14
N VAL A 334 6.91 17.86 -17.32
CA VAL A 334 6.25 17.60 -18.61
C VAL A 334 4.75 17.77 -18.40
N GLN A 335 4.35 19.03 -18.13
CA GLN A 335 2.98 19.38 -17.81
C GLN A 335 2.16 19.71 -19.07
N PHE A 336 0.84 19.54 -18.95
CA PHE A 336 -0.12 19.97 -19.95
C PHE A 336 0.17 19.42 -21.35
N GLN A 337 0.57 18.13 -21.39
CA GLN A 337 0.85 17.37 -22.59
C GLN A 337 -0.26 16.34 -22.86
N SER A 338 0.04 15.37 -23.69
CA SER A 338 -0.87 14.28 -24.04
C SER A 338 -0.33 12.90 -23.62
N LEU A 339 0.43 12.86 -22.50
CA LEU A 339 0.97 11.61 -21.94
C LEU A 339 -0.17 10.71 -21.45
N THR A 340 -0.15 9.46 -21.88
CA THR A 340 -1.08 8.41 -21.42
C THR A 340 -0.38 7.29 -20.66
N SER A 341 0.96 7.20 -20.73
CA SER A 341 1.79 6.19 -20.10
C SER A 341 3.17 6.76 -19.74
N LEU A 342 3.83 6.19 -18.73
CA LEU A 342 5.21 6.46 -18.35
C LEU A 342 6.17 5.32 -18.76
N GLU A 343 5.70 4.31 -19.48
CA GLU A 343 6.52 3.14 -19.83
C GLU A 343 7.71 3.47 -20.75
N SER A 344 7.67 4.61 -21.47
CA SER A 344 8.78 5.09 -22.27
C SER A 344 9.87 5.84 -21.47
N LEU A 345 9.69 6.05 -20.16
CA LEU A 345 10.71 6.66 -19.31
C LEU A 345 12.02 5.88 -19.36
N PRO A 346 13.15 6.54 -19.68
CA PRO A 346 14.45 5.90 -19.54
C PRO A 346 14.87 5.81 -18.06
N ALA A 347 15.71 4.84 -17.74
CA ALA A 347 16.33 4.76 -16.42
C ALA A 347 17.30 5.94 -16.21
N CYS A 348 16.85 7.02 -15.57
CA CYS A 348 17.60 8.27 -15.44
C CYS A 348 17.66 8.79 -13.99
N GLY A 349 18.46 9.84 -13.80
CA GLY A 349 18.80 10.41 -12.49
C GLY A 349 17.81 11.43 -11.94
N VAL A 350 16.62 11.56 -12.49
CA VAL A 350 15.61 12.55 -12.10
C VAL A 350 15.17 12.35 -10.65
N GLU A 351 15.20 13.44 -9.88
CA GLU A 351 14.84 13.51 -8.47
C GLU A 351 13.49 14.21 -8.25
N VAL A 352 13.15 15.17 -9.11
CA VAL A 352 11.89 15.91 -9.07
C VAL A 352 11.20 15.72 -10.42
N PHE A 353 10.02 15.15 -10.41
CA PHE A 353 9.26 14.85 -11.62
C PHE A 353 7.83 15.36 -11.50
N ASP A 354 7.41 16.17 -12.47
CA ASP A 354 6.08 16.73 -12.56
C ASP A 354 5.46 16.41 -13.92
N VAL A 355 4.37 15.65 -13.90
CA VAL A 355 3.60 15.23 -15.08
C VAL A 355 2.13 15.66 -14.97
N SER A 356 1.88 16.77 -14.28
CA SER A 356 0.52 17.28 -14.06
C SER A 356 -0.20 17.63 -15.34
N ALA A 357 -1.53 17.63 -15.28
CA ALA A 357 -2.45 17.99 -16.36
C ALA A 357 -2.23 17.19 -17.66
N ASN A 358 -1.91 15.90 -17.51
CA ASN A 358 -1.80 14.94 -18.61
C ASN A 358 -3.04 14.01 -18.69
N ARG A 359 -2.89 12.82 -19.27
CA ARG A 359 -3.94 11.81 -19.44
C ARG A 359 -3.51 10.44 -18.90
N LEU A 360 -2.68 10.44 -17.84
CA LEU A 360 -2.18 9.23 -17.23
C LEU A 360 -3.30 8.51 -16.46
N THR A 361 -3.37 7.20 -16.62
CA THR A 361 -4.27 6.32 -15.84
C THR A 361 -3.50 5.39 -14.89
N SER A 362 -2.19 5.23 -15.10
CA SER A 362 -1.28 4.44 -14.28
C SER A 362 0.06 5.16 -14.12
N LEU A 363 0.75 4.88 -13.02
CA LEU A 363 2.13 5.31 -12.78
C LEU A 363 3.15 4.23 -13.19
N SER A 364 2.74 3.12 -13.83
CA SER A 364 3.66 2.10 -14.35
C SER A 364 4.74 2.73 -15.24
N GLY A 365 6.01 2.38 -14.99
CA GLY A 365 7.18 3.04 -15.61
C GLY A 365 7.88 4.04 -14.68
N ILE A 366 7.23 4.55 -13.62
CA ILE A 366 7.85 5.51 -12.68
C ILE A 366 9.06 4.92 -11.95
N GLU A 367 9.11 3.60 -11.78
CA GLU A 367 10.23 2.87 -11.17
C GLU A 367 11.55 3.04 -11.94
N GLN A 368 11.52 3.56 -13.17
CA GLN A 368 12.71 3.94 -13.93
C GLN A 368 13.44 5.16 -13.33
N LEU A 369 12.84 5.83 -12.32
CA LEU A 369 13.42 6.97 -11.62
C LEU A 369 13.90 6.58 -10.20
N PRO A 370 15.02 5.87 -10.04
CA PRO A 370 15.46 5.33 -8.75
C PRO A 370 15.87 6.41 -7.73
N LYS A 371 16.10 7.65 -8.18
CA LYS A 371 16.45 8.78 -7.32
C LYS A 371 15.28 9.68 -6.99
N LEU A 372 14.07 9.37 -7.46
CA LEU A 372 12.90 10.20 -7.30
C LEU A 372 12.64 10.55 -5.83
N THR A 373 12.54 11.83 -5.53
CA THR A 373 12.25 12.39 -4.19
C THR A 373 10.91 13.12 -4.15
N ALA A 374 10.48 13.68 -5.30
CA ALA A 374 9.22 14.39 -5.43
C ALA A 374 8.52 14.00 -6.74
N LEU A 375 7.27 13.59 -6.64
CA LEU A 375 6.38 13.32 -7.77
C LEU A 375 5.13 14.19 -7.66
N THR A 376 4.81 14.90 -8.74
CA THR A 376 3.53 15.59 -8.91
C THR A 376 2.87 15.04 -10.18
N ALA A 377 1.65 14.50 -10.04
CA ALA A 377 0.87 13.97 -11.14
C ALA A 377 -0.59 14.47 -11.08
N ASP A 378 -0.77 15.71 -10.64
CA ASP A 378 -2.06 16.35 -10.44
C ASP A 378 -2.82 16.52 -11.77
N GLY A 379 -4.15 16.49 -11.72
CA GLY A 379 -4.96 16.63 -12.93
C GLY A 379 -4.77 15.50 -13.94
N ASN A 380 -4.47 14.29 -13.47
CA ASN A 380 -4.49 13.06 -14.25
C ASN A 380 -5.60 12.13 -13.75
N ALA A 381 -6.06 11.24 -14.61
CA ALA A 381 -7.04 10.21 -14.24
C ALA A 381 -6.38 8.95 -13.67
N VAL A 382 -5.38 9.10 -12.80
CA VAL A 382 -4.63 7.98 -12.24
C VAL A 382 -5.52 7.14 -11.33
N THR A 383 -5.57 5.85 -11.59
CA THR A 383 -6.26 4.84 -10.77
C THR A 383 -5.32 3.73 -10.30
N ASP A 384 -4.12 3.63 -10.88
CA ASP A 384 -3.14 2.58 -10.60
C ASP A 384 -1.78 3.20 -10.26
N LEU A 385 -1.24 2.84 -9.09
CA LEU A 385 0.05 3.31 -8.57
C LEU A 385 1.19 2.31 -8.82
N THR A 386 1.01 1.30 -9.65
CA THR A 386 2.03 0.27 -9.93
C THR A 386 3.38 0.91 -10.24
N GLY A 387 4.43 0.41 -9.60
CA GLY A 387 5.81 0.90 -9.74
C GLY A 387 6.23 1.95 -8.72
N LEU A 388 5.28 2.74 -8.16
CA LEU A 388 5.58 3.80 -7.20
C LEU A 388 6.27 3.27 -5.94
N GLY A 389 5.89 2.09 -5.46
CA GLY A 389 6.50 1.44 -4.28
C GLY A 389 7.98 1.10 -4.45
N ARG A 390 8.53 1.17 -5.66
CA ARG A 390 9.97 1.01 -5.92
C ARG A 390 10.74 2.33 -5.80
N CYS A 391 10.06 3.47 -5.78
CA CYS A 391 10.65 4.80 -5.62
C CYS A 391 10.90 5.13 -4.14
N LEU A 392 11.77 4.38 -3.46
CA LEU A 392 11.97 4.39 -2.00
C LEU A 392 12.49 5.73 -1.42
N ASN A 393 12.85 6.69 -2.28
CA ASN A 393 13.34 8.00 -1.86
C ASN A 393 12.27 9.09 -1.85
N VAL A 394 11.06 8.79 -2.32
CA VAL A 394 9.96 9.75 -2.39
C VAL A 394 9.65 10.32 -1.01
N ARG A 395 9.67 11.65 -0.93
CA ARG A 395 9.34 12.47 0.23
C ARG A 395 8.09 13.30 0.01
N LYS A 396 7.86 13.69 -1.24
CA LYS A 396 6.68 14.46 -1.65
C LYS A 396 5.94 13.72 -2.77
N LEU A 397 4.64 13.56 -2.58
CA LEU A 397 3.74 12.94 -3.56
C LEU A 397 2.47 13.78 -3.67
N SER A 398 2.14 14.21 -4.88
CA SER A 398 0.87 14.88 -5.17
C SER A 398 0.11 14.14 -6.27
N LEU A 399 -1.12 13.76 -5.97
CA LEU A 399 -2.04 13.03 -6.82
C LEU A 399 -3.43 13.68 -6.80
N ASN A 400 -3.47 15.03 -6.82
CA ASN A 400 -4.74 15.76 -6.85
C ASN A 400 -5.47 15.50 -8.19
N GLY A 401 -6.75 15.12 -8.13
CA GLY A 401 -7.53 14.71 -9.30
C GLY A 401 -7.42 13.21 -9.63
N ALA A 402 -6.58 12.45 -8.94
CA ALA A 402 -6.54 11.00 -9.06
C ALA A 402 -7.72 10.33 -8.33
N ASN A 403 -8.14 9.17 -8.81
CA ASN A 403 -9.18 8.35 -8.18
C ASN A 403 -8.63 6.95 -7.88
N VAL A 404 -7.80 6.86 -6.85
CA VAL A 404 -7.06 5.64 -6.51
C VAL A 404 -7.76 4.93 -5.35
N SER A 405 -8.24 3.71 -5.59
CA SER A 405 -8.86 2.85 -4.58
C SER A 405 -7.87 1.94 -3.84
N ASP A 406 -6.66 1.73 -4.38
CA ASP A 406 -5.60 0.93 -3.76
C ASP A 406 -4.32 1.75 -3.57
N LEU A 407 -4.11 2.20 -2.34
CA LEU A 407 -2.94 2.98 -1.93
C LEU A 407 -1.82 2.10 -1.34
N SER A 408 -1.84 0.78 -1.56
CA SER A 408 -0.88 -0.18 -0.96
C SER A 408 0.58 0.09 -1.33
N GLU A 409 0.85 0.61 -2.54
CA GLU A 409 2.18 1.02 -3.00
C GLU A 409 2.83 2.05 -2.07
N LEU A 410 2.02 2.91 -1.43
CA LEU A 410 2.52 3.91 -0.49
C LEU A 410 3.15 3.29 0.76
N ARG A 411 2.87 2.02 1.08
CA ARG A 411 3.50 1.33 2.23
C ARG A 411 5.02 1.31 2.14
N ALA A 412 5.55 1.17 0.95
CA ALA A 412 7.00 1.13 0.70
C ALA A 412 7.69 2.49 0.88
N LEU A 413 6.95 3.60 0.78
CA LEU A 413 7.49 4.96 0.82
C LEU A 413 7.75 5.42 2.26
N THR A 414 8.70 4.78 2.95
CA THR A 414 8.99 5.06 4.37
C THR A 414 9.54 6.46 4.65
N LYS A 415 9.91 7.22 3.60
CA LYS A 415 10.43 8.60 3.70
C LYS A 415 9.38 9.65 3.33
N LEU A 416 8.14 9.25 3.04
CA LEU A 416 7.09 10.16 2.61
C LEU A 416 6.77 11.16 3.74
N GLN A 417 6.86 12.45 3.43
CA GLN A 417 6.69 13.58 4.36
C GLN A 417 5.50 14.44 3.99
N ASP A 418 5.26 14.64 2.70
CA ASP A 418 4.25 15.52 2.16
C ASP A 418 3.39 14.70 1.17
N VAL A 419 2.09 14.63 1.41
CA VAL A 419 1.18 13.88 0.55
C VAL A 419 -0.08 14.68 0.26
N THR A 420 -0.45 14.75 -1.02
CA THR A 420 -1.73 15.25 -1.51
C THR A 420 -2.48 14.11 -2.20
N LEU A 421 -3.69 13.84 -1.73
CA LEU A 421 -4.57 12.80 -2.29
C LEU A 421 -5.97 13.37 -2.50
N SER A 422 -6.70 12.84 -3.48
CA SER A 422 -8.08 13.22 -3.73
C SER A 422 -8.97 12.01 -3.96
N HIS A 423 -10.31 12.22 -3.83
CA HIS A 423 -11.36 11.22 -4.07
C HIS A 423 -11.18 9.93 -3.27
N CYS A 424 -10.55 10.02 -2.09
CA CYS A 424 -10.28 8.87 -1.24
C CYS A 424 -11.35 8.71 -0.16
N THR A 425 -11.62 7.48 0.25
CA THR A 425 -12.39 7.20 1.44
C THR A 425 -11.49 7.15 2.68
N ARG A 426 -12.07 7.38 3.87
CA ARG A 426 -11.37 7.21 5.16
C ARG A 426 -10.56 5.90 5.20
N ARG A 427 -11.14 4.79 4.75
CA ARG A 427 -10.51 3.48 4.79
C ARG A 427 -9.24 3.40 3.94
N GLU A 428 -9.26 3.97 2.75
CA GLU A 428 -8.11 3.99 1.84
C GLU A 428 -6.96 4.83 2.38
N LEU A 429 -7.30 5.92 3.08
CA LEU A 429 -6.32 6.84 3.67
C LEU A 429 -5.58 6.28 4.89
N LEU A 430 -6.11 5.27 5.56
CA LEU A 430 -5.45 4.71 6.75
C LEU A 430 -4.03 4.20 6.45
N ILE A 431 -3.80 3.60 5.28
CA ILE A 431 -2.50 3.05 4.89
C ILE A 431 -1.41 4.13 4.78
N PRO A 432 -1.57 5.20 3.97
CA PRO A 432 -0.56 6.24 3.84
C PRO A 432 -0.42 7.09 5.10
N LEU A 433 -1.51 7.27 5.85
CA LEU A 433 -1.53 8.14 7.02
C LEU A 433 -0.97 7.45 8.28
N HIS A 434 -0.80 6.13 8.28
CA HIS A 434 -0.10 5.37 9.32
C HIS A 434 1.43 5.44 9.22
N LYS A 435 1.99 6.58 8.80
CA LYS A 435 3.44 6.79 8.67
C LYS A 435 3.92 7.88 9.62
N SER A 436 4.83 7.55 10.51
CA SER A 436 5.47 8.50 11.43
C SER A 436 6.29 9.60 10.73
N SER A 437 6.61 9.43 9.43
CA SER A 437 7.36 10.41 8.64
C SER A 437 6.52 11.55 8.07
N LEU A 438 5.18 11.42 8.05
CA LEU A 438 4.31 12.45 7.49
C LEU A 438 4.30 13.71 8.34
N THR A 439 4.57 14.83 7.68
CA THR A 439 4.53 16.18 8.28
C THR A 439 3.42 17.04 7.67
N ARG A 440 3.05 16.79 6.42
CA ARG A 440 1.99 17.51 5.71
C ARG A 440 1.05 16.54 5.01
N VAL A 441 -0.24 16.73 5.20
CA VAL A 441 -1.31 15.97 4.53
C VAL A 441 -2.31 16.94 3.94
N THR A 442 -2.59 16.79 2.66
CA THR A 442 -3.63 17.51 1.93
C THR A 442 -4.61 16.50 1.36
N LEU A 443 -5.88 16.66 1.70
CA LEU A 443 -6.97 15.81 1.23
C LEU A 443 -8.00 16.68 0.48
N VAL A 444 -8.39 16.24 -0.71
CA VAL A 444 -9.31 16.97 -1.58
C VAL A 444 -10.44 16.04 -2.00
N ASP A 445 -11.68 16.48 -1.82
CA ASP A 445 -12.88 15.72 -2.22
C ASP A 445 -12.86 14.27 -1.67
N CYS A 446 -12.60 14.14 -0.36
CA CYS A 446 -12.50 12.85 0.32
C CYS A 446 -13.67 12.61 1.27
N ASP A 447 -14.16 11.35 1.31
CA ASP A 447 -15.12 10.91 2.33
C ASP A 447 -14.40 10.47 3.60
N LEU A 448 -14.38 11.34 4.61
CA LEU A 448 -13.69 11.16 5.88
C LEU A 448 -14.65 10.87 7.04
N ARG A 449 -15.91 10.54 6.76
CA ARG A 449 -16.92 10.26 7.80
C ARG A 449 -16.53 9.09 8.70
N GLY A 450 -17.03 9.10 9.91
CA GLY A 450 -16.66 8.18 10.98
C GLY A 450 -15.48 8.71 11.79
N ASP A 451 -14.82 7.84 12.57
CA ASP A 451 -13.73 8.24 13.48
C ASP A 451 -12.39 8.44 12.73
N PHE A 452 -12.40 9.33 11.70
CA PHE A 452 -11.23 9.54 10.86
C PHE A 452 -9.99 9.94 11.67
N PHE A 453 -10.10 10.98 12.52
CA PHE A 453 -8.96 11.49 13.29
C PHE A 453 -8.45 10.51 14.35
N HIS A 454 -9.34 9.75 15.00
CA HIS A 454 -8.93 8.68 15.93
C HIS A 454 -8.20 7.50 15.25
N SER A 455 -8.32 7.39 13.94
CA SER A 455 -7.63 6.35 13.17
C SER A 455 -6.18 6.68 12.90
N PHE A 456 -5.73 7.91 13.18
CA PHE A 456 -4.33 8.29 13.10
C PHE A 456 -3.54 7.75 14.30
N ASP A 457 -2.29 7.37 14.06
CA ASP A 457 -1.36 6.98 15.10
C ASP A 457 -0.93 8.24 15.91
N ARG A 458 -1.02 8.18 17.23
CA ARG A 458 -0.78 9.32 18.15
C ARG A 458 0.65 9.85 18.15
N GLU A 459 1.60 9.12 17.59
CA GLU A 459 3.03 9.48 17.56
C GLU A 459 3.41 10.36 16.35
N ARG A 460 2.47 10.97 15.65
CA ARG A 460 2.75 11.65 14.39
C ARG A 460 3.25 13.07 14.56
N ALA A 461 4.31 13.35 13.81
CA ALA A 461 4.87 14.69 13.65
C ALA A 461 4.10 15.52 12.58
N LEU A 462 2.77 15.33 12.45
CA LEU A 462 1.97 16.09 11.50
C LEU A 462 1.94 17.57 11.94
N THR A 463 2.46 18.45 11.08
CA THR A 463 2.53 19.90 11.33
C THR A 463 1.54 20.68 10.48
N ALA A 464 1.07 20.12 9.37
CA ALA A 464 0.13 20.78 8.47
C ALA A 464 -0.93 19.80 7.97
N LEU A 465 -2.20 20.20 8.08
CA LEU A 465 -3.36 19.48 7.58
C LEU A 465 -4.22 20.42 6.72
N SER A 466 -4.52 19.98 5.51
CA SER A 466 -5.43 20.69 4.61
C SER A 466 -6.57 19.77 4.20
N LEU A 467 -7.80 20.21 4.39
CA LEU A 467 -9.02 19.54 4.01
C LEU A 467 -9.79 20.45 3.06
N THR A 468 -10.00 20.01 1.83
CA THR A 468 -10.72 20.78 0.81
C THR A 468 -11.83 19.92 0.23
N ASP A 469 -13.05 20.41 0.22
CA ASP A 469 -14.26 19.75 -0.29
C ASP A 469 -14.49 18.33 0.30
N CYS A 470 -14.04 18.12 1.55
CA CYS A 470 -14.14 16.83 2.22
C CYS A 470 -15.46 16.68 2.98
N GLU A 471 -15.99 15.44 3.03
CA GLU A 471 -17.14 15.09 3.87
C GLU A 471 -16.66 14.64 5.25
N LEU A 472 -17.04 15.39 6.29
CA LEU A 472 -16.75 15.10 7.71
C LEU A 472 -18.05 15.06 8.51
N ASP A 473 -18.13 14.16 9.48
CA ASP A 473 -19.21 14.11 10.48
C ASP A 473 -18.72 14.34 11.91
N SER A 474 -17.39 14.30 12.15
CA SER A 474 -16.78 14.51 13.45
C SER A 474 -15.37 15.08 13.33
N THR A 475 -14.99 15.92 14.28
CA THR A 475 -13.61 16.41 14.49
C THR A 475 -12.95 15.76 15.71
N SER A 476 -13.63 14.81 16.37
CA SER A 476 -13.12 14.07 17.51
C SER A 476 -11.83 13.33 17.17
N GLY A 477 -10.82 13.43 18.03
CA GLY A 477 -9.47 12.90 17.77
C GLY A 477 -8.51 13.93 17.16
N LEU A 478 -8.99 15.11 16.73
CA LEU A 478 -8.12 16.16 16.22
C LEU A 478 -7.20 16.72 17.33
N GLU A 479 -7.63 16.66 18.60
CA GLU A 479 -6.82 17.02 19.79
C GLU A 479 -5.55 16.20 19.96
N ASP A 480 -5.48 15.02 19.37
CA ASP A 480 -4.30 14.15 19.41
C ASP A 480 -3.16 14.65 18.49
N PHE A 481 -3.42 15.63 17.60
CA PHE A 481 -2.43 16.19 16.67
C PHE A 481 -1.60 17.30 17.32
N THR A 482 -0.94 17.00 18.43
CA THR A 482 -0.22 17.98 19.27
C THR A 482 0.93 18.73 18.58
N GLY A 483 1.32 18.32 17.38
CA GLY A 483 2.32 19.00 16.53
C GLY A 483 1.72 19.91 15.48
N LEU A 484 0.39 19.98 15.34
CA LEU A 484 -0.28 20.70 14.25
C LEU A 484 -0.17 22.22 14.42
N THR A 485 0.50 22.86 13.47
CA THR A 485 0.72 24.32 13.44
C THR A 485 -0.02 25.02 12.31
N GLU A 486 -0.39 24.28 11.26
CA GLU A 486 -1.09 24.80 10.09
C GLU A 486 -2.37 23.98 9.84
N LEU A 487 -3.51 24.64 9.75
CA LEU A 487 -4.79 24.03 9.44
C LEU A 487 -5.48 24.80 8.31
N THR A 488 -5.89 24.10 7.27
CA THR A 488 -6.74 24.64 6.20
C THR A 488 -8.02 23.80 6.09
N VAL A 489 -9.17 24.47 6.09
CA VAL A 489 -10.50 23.85 5.98
C VAL A 489 -11.31 24.63 4.96
N ARG A 490 -11.62 24.02 3.82
CA ARG A 490 -12.38 24.64 2.73
C ARG A 490 -13.41 23.66 2.18
N GLY A 491 -14.62 24.12 1.89
CA GLY A 491 -15.69 23.32 1.31
C GLY A 491 -16.12 22.12 2.16
N VAL A 492 -15.71 22.07 3.42
CA VAL A 492 -16.09 20.98 4.33
C VAL A 492 -17.53 21.15 4.77
N SER A 493 -18.37 20.14 4.49
CA SER A 493 -19.79 20.17 4.76
C SER A 493 -20.13 19.81 6.21
N GLY A 494 -21.21 20.40 6.73
CA GLY A 494 -21.79 20.09 8.05
C GLY A 494 -21.44 21.09 9.15
N THR A 495 -22.17 20.99 10.26
CA THR A 495 -21.90 21.77 11.49
C THR A 495 -21.00 20.92 12.39
N LEU A 496 -19.72 21.29 12.46
CA LEU A 496 -18.69 20.56 13.18
C LEU A 496 -18.32 21.27 14.48
N ASP A 497 -17.99 20.48 15.51
CA ASP A 497 -17.48 21.00 16.78
C ASP A 497 -15.95 21.13 16.73
N TRP A 498 -15.45 22.34 16.52
CA TRP A 498 -14.04 22.65 16.44
C TRP A 498 -13.35 22.91 17.78
N SER A 499 -14.02 22.63 18.92
CA SER A 499 -13.48 22.90 20.27
C SER A 499 -12.10 22.29 20.54
N ALA A 500 -11.79 21.17 19.91
CA ALA A 500 -10.47 20.51 19.96
C ALA A 500 -9.31 21.44 19.55
N LEU A 501 -9.53 22.41 18.67
CA LEU A 501 -8.50 23.34 18.19
C LEU A 501 -7.89 24.20 19.29
N GLY A 502 -8.62 24.46 20.38
CA GLY A 502 -8.13 25.25 21.52
C GLY A 502 -6.92 24.66 22.25
N SER A 503 -6.68 23.35 22.09
CA SER A 503 -5.55 22.63 22.69
C SER A 503 -4.33 22.53 21.76
N LEU A 504 -4.44 22.87 20.49
CA LEU A 504 -3.41 22.69 19.48
C LEU A 504 -2.49 23.92 19.33
N PRO A 505 -1.21 23.73 19.02
CA PRO A 505 -0.22 24.81 18.87
C PRO A 505 -0.33 25.51 17.50
N LEU A 506 -1.55 25.81 17.04
CA LEU A 506 -1.80 26.41 15.75
C LEU A 506 -1.15 27.79 15.62
N GLN A 507 -0.57 28.05 14.45
CA GLN A 507 0.04 29.32 14.07
C GLN A 507 -0.69 29.95 12.87
N THR A 508 -1.18 29.12 11.97
CA THR A 508 -1.90 29.54 10.77
C THR A 508 -3.18 28.73 10.63
N VAL A 509 -4.28 29.42 10.47
CA VAL A 509 -5.58 28.80 10.22
C VAL A 509 -6.23 29.50 9.03
N THR A 510 -6.63 28.71 8.04
CA THR A 510 -7.36 29.18 6.85
C THR A 510 -8.67 28.43 6.76
N ALA A 511 -9.77 29.14 6.58
CA ALA A 511 -11.10 28.54 6.45
C ALA A 511 -11.94 29.30 5.42
N ASP A 512 -12.94 28.62 4.85
CA ASP A 512 -14.00 29.29 4.10
C ASP A 512 -15.01 29.99 5.04
N ALA A 513 -15.88 30.80 4.48
CA ALA A 513 -16.87 31.55 5.24
C ALA A 513 -17.84 30.63 6.00
N LEU A 514 -18.04 29.39 5.59
CA LEU A 514 -18.95 28.43 6.25
C LEU A 514 -18.42 27.97 7.60
N GLN A 515 -17.11 27.75 7.71
CA GLN A 515 -16.47 27.19 8.91
C GLN A 515 -15.73 28.26 9.75
N ALA A 516 -15.46 29.44 9.18
CA ALA A 516 -14.59 30.45 9.77
C ALA A 516 -15.05 30.91 11.17
N ASP A 517 -16.34 31.20 11.37
CA ASP A 517 -16.87 31.67 12.65
C ASP A 517 -16.73 30.59 13.75
N ALA A 518 -17.07 29.34 13.43
CA ALA A 518 -17.00 28.23 14.37
C ALA A 518 -15.53 27.91 14.74
N ILE A 519 -14.61 27.97 13.78
CA ILE A 519 -13.17 27.78 13.99
C ILE A 519 -12.59 28.95 14.79
N ALA A 520 -12.96 30.20 14.49
CA ALA A 520 -12.49 31.39 15.21
C ALA A 520 -12.94 31.39 16.68
N ALA A 521 -14.13 30.82 16.98
CA ALA A 521 -14.58 30.66 18.35
C ALA A 521 -13.80 29.60 19.15
N ALA A 522 -13.15 28.66 18.46
CA ALA A 522 -12.46 27.51 19.04
C ALA A 522 -10.93 27.70 19.18
N THR A 523 -10.32 28.69 18.52
CA THR A 523 -8.87 28.96 18.58
C THR A 523 -8.57 30.42 18.91
N THR A 524 -7.37 30.68 19.45
CA THR A 524 -6.86 32.04 19.67
C THR A 524 -6.12 32.62 18.45
N VAL A 525 -5.89 31.81 17.43
CA VAL A 525 -5.22 32.20 16.19
C VAL A 525 -6.21 32.91 15.26
N ALA A 526 -5.76 34.00 14.64
CA ALA A 526 -6.57 34.68 13.63
C ALA A 526 -6.85 33.76 12.43
N VAL A 527 -8.14 33.62 12.09
CA VAL A 527 -8.57 32.80 10.94
C VAL A 527 -8.50 33.66 9.67
N THR A 528 -7.74 33.21 8.68
CA THR A 528 -7.75 33.80 7.35
C THR A 528 -8.94 33.23 6.58
N VAL A 529 -9.90 34.10 6.24
CA VAL A 529 -11.07 33.68 5.47
C VAL A 529 -10.73 33.72 3.98
N VAL A 530 -11.04 32.65 3.27
CA VAL A 530 -10.85 32.51 1.82
C VAL A 530 -12.17 32.12 1.17
N ASP A 531 -12.35 32.50 -0.09
CA ASP A 531 -13.54 32.18 -0.88
C ASP A 531 -13.55 30.72 -1.36
#